data_bba3e4228e9ac9e2f2918367272fdccc
#
_entry.id   bba3e4228e9ac9e2f2918367272fdccc
#
_cell.length_a   1.000
_cell.length_b   1.000
_cell.length_c   1.000
_cell.angle_alpha   90.00
_cell.angle_beta   90.00
_cell.angle_gamma   90.00
#
_symmetry.space_group_name_H-M   'P 1'
#
loop_
_entity.id
_entity.type
_entity.pdbx_description
1 polymer ?
#
loop_
_entity_poly.entity_id
_entity_poly.type
_entity_poly.pdbx_seq_one_letter_code
_entity_poly.pdbx_strand_id
1 'polypeptide(L)'
;MLVVGIVYTIALYVMISGGLKSVGKFAMTMVPFMCIFYILAGLFIMFRNAPQIPAMFKLVFDSAFNGTAAAGGFMGASVSLAIKTGMARSVFSNEAGWGSAPMIHASAKVDHPIKQGMMGIFEVFVDTFVVCTITCIVILITGVWNSGLDGATLTLSAFETGIGSIGRIILALGVFLFGLTTSSGVYAQIEVVVRYLVGNSKMKNKILKFYKWTYPIPSLGMVVIAVYLGYPGATLWLFSDASTALPILANLIKDYMARYKHVGTVDPEFPIFYEKEEDEEVKARAEWATAE
;
A
#
# COMPACT_ATOMS: atom_id res chain seq x y z
N MET A 1 -21.48 0.03 -12.52
CA MET A 1 -20.56 0.65 -11.54
C MET A 1 -21.25 0.94 -10.20
N LEU A 2 -22.38 1.65 -10.15
CA LEU A 2 -23.06 1.99 -8.90
C LEU A 2 -23.46 0.76 -8.06
N VAL A 3 -24.02 -0.29 -8.68
CA VAL A 3 -24.38 -1.54 -7.99
C VAL A 3 -23.14 -2.18 -7.31
N VAL A 4 -22.03 -2.22 -8.01
CA VAL A 4 -20.76 -2.75 -7.45
C VAL A 4 -20.28 -1.91 -6.27
N GLY A 5 -20.40 -0.58 -6.37
CA GLY A 5 -20.08 0.33 -5.27
C GLY A 5 -20.96 0.13 -4.04
N ILE A 6 -22.25 -0.09 -4.23
CA ILE A 6 -23.21 -0.40 -3.15
C ILE A 6 -22.86 -1.73 -2.50
N VAL A 7 -22.64 -2.79 -3.30
CA VAL A 7 -22.25 -4.12 -2.80
C VAL A 7 -20.93 -4.04 -2.02
N TYR A 8 -19.95 -3.31 -2.55
CA TYR A 8 -18.67 -3.07 -1.88
C TYR A 8 -18.86 -2.37 -0.52
N THR A 9 -19.67 -1.32 -0.48
CA THR A 9 -19.94 -0.57 0.75
C THR A 9 -20.65 -1.44 1.80
N ILE A 10 -21.60 -2.26 1.40
CA ILE A 10 -22.29 -3.22 2.28
C ILE A 10 -21.27 -4.24 2.81
N ALA A 11 -20.44 -4.82 1.94
CA ALA A 11 -19.41 -5.76 2.34
C ALA A 11 -18.42 -5.14 3.34
N LEU A 12 -18.02 -3.89 3.13
CA LEU A 12 -17.16 -3.15 4.04
C LEU A 12 -17.84 -2.94 5.40
N TYR A 13 -19.12 -2.56 5.43
CA TYR A 13 -19.89 -2.46 6.68
C TYR A 13 -19.93 -3.79 7.44
N VAL A 14 -20.21 -4.89 6.75
CA VAL A 14 -20.22 -6.23 7.35
C VAL A 14 -18.86 -6.55 7.96
N MET A 15 -17.79 -6.27 7.22
CA MET A 15 -16.41 -6.56 7.65
C MET A 15 -16.01 -5.78 8.91
N ILE A 16 -16.24 -4.47 8.93
CA ILE A 16 -15.89 -3.63 10.07
C ILE A 16 -16.87 -3.80 11.24
N SER A 17 -18.06 -4.38 11.02
CA SER A 17 -19.07 -4.57 12.07
C SER A 17 -18.54 -5.41 13.24
N GLY A 18 -17.71 -6.40 12.98
CA GLY A 18 -17.05 -7.24 13.99
C GLY A 18 -15.85 -6.60 14.69
N GLY A 19 -15.49 -5.34 14.33
CA GLY A 19 -14.36 -4.60 14.90
C GLY A 19 -13.00 -5.12 14.45
N LEU A 20 -11.93 -4.63 15.09
CA LEU A 20 -10.54 -4.91 14.71
C LEU A 20 -10.20 -6.41 14.61
N LYS A 21 -10.76 -7.24 15.52
CA LYS A 21 -10.52 -8.69 15.49
C LYS A 21 -11.11 -9.36 14.24
N SER A 22 -12.29 -8.91 13.78
CA SER A 22 -12.93 -9.45 12.56
C SER A 22 -12.13 -9.06 11.32
N VAL A 23 -11.71 -7.81 11.24
CA VAL A 23 -10.86 -7.30 10.15
C VAL A 23 -9.56 -8.11 10.07
N GLY A 24 -8.86 -8.28 11.20
CA GLY A 24 -7.61 -9.05 11.25
C GLY A 24 -7.81 -10.51 10.84
N LYS A 25 -8.84 -11.19 11.34
CA LYS A 25 -9.14 -12.59 10.99
C LYS A 25 -9.46 -12.76 9.51
N PHE A 26 -10.23 -11.85 8.93
CA PHE A 26 -10.54 -11.86 7.51
C PHE A 26 -9.28 -11.63 6.66
N ALA A 27 -8.48 -10.62 7.01
CA ALA A 27 -7.24 -10.30 6.30
C ALA A 27 -6.25 -11.47 6.33
N MET A 28 -6.03 -12.09 7.50
CA MET A 28 -5.14 -13.27 7.63
C MET A 28 -5.52 -14.43 6.71
N THR A 29 -6.80 -14.59 6.40
CA THR A 29 -7.26 -15.69 5.55
C THR A 29 -7.29 -15.28 4.08
N MET A 30 -7.83 -14.10 3.78
CA MET A 30 -8.08 -13.67 2.40
C MET A 30 -6.83 -13.15 1.69
N VAL A 31 -5.95 -12.44 2.39
CA VAL A 31 -4.78 -11.83 1.74
C VAL A 31 -3.82 -12.89 1.17
N PRO A 32 -3.40 -13.93 1.91
CA PRO A 32 -2.55 -14.97 1.34
C PRO A 32 -3.21 -15.70 0.17
N PHE A 33 -4.52 -15.99 0.31
CA PHE A 33 -5.29 -16.63 -0.76
C PHE A 33 -5.29 -15.79 -2.04
N MET A 34 -5.63 -14.50 -1.94
CA MET A 34 -5.65 -13.59 -3.08
C MET A 34 -4.27 -13.44 -3.72
N CYS A 35 -3.22 -13.25 -2.91
CA CYS A 35 -1.85 -13.12 -3.41
C CYS A 35 -1.39 -14.37 -4.16
N ILE A 36 -1.64 -15.56 -3.61
CA ILE A 36 -1.29 -16.83 -4.27
C ILE A 36 -2.03 -16.96 -5.60
N PHE A 37 -3.34 -16.74 -5.62
CA PHE A 37 -4.12 -16.80 -6.86
C PHE A 37 -3.64 -15.81 -7.92
N TYR A 38 -3.37 -14.59 -7.50
CA TYR A 38 -2.85 -13.54 -8.39
C TYR A 38 -1.49 -13.92 -8.97
N ILE A 39 -0.56 -14.36 -8.11
CA ILE A 39 0.79 -14.78 -8.52
C ILE A 39 0.71 -15.98 -9.48
N LEU A 40 -0.08 -16.98 -9.15
CA LEU A 40 -0.24 -18.17 -10.00
C LEU A 40 -0.85 -17.81 -11.37
N ALA A 41 -1.88 -16.97 -11.40
CA ALA A 41 -2.47 -16.50 -12.64
C ALA A 41 -1.46 -15.70 -13.50
N GLY A 42 -0.71 -14.80 -12.88
CA GLY A 42 0.34 -14.04 -13.55
C GLY A 42 1.47 -14.91 -14.08
N LEU A 43 1.96 -15.85 -13.27
CA LEU A 43 2.97 -16.83 -13.69
C LEU A 43 2.45 -17.70 -14.84
N PHE A 44 1.21 -18.14 -14.80
CA PHE A 44 0.60 -18.91 -15.88
C PHE A 44 0.60 -18.12 -17.20
N ILE A 45 0.23 -16.84 -17.16
CA ILE A 45 0.30 -15.96 -18.36
C ILE A 45 1.73 -15.84 -18.85
N MET A 46 2.69 -15.65 -17.95
CA MET A 46 4.11 -15.55 -18.30
C MET A 46 4.63 -16.83 -18.96
N PHE A 47 4.32 -18.01 -18.41
CA PHE A 47 4.71 -19.29 -19.00
C PHE A 47 4.07 -19.52 -20.36
N ARG A 48 2.79 -19.20 -20.52
CA ARG A 48 2.09 -19.32 -21.79
C ARG A 48 2.68 -18.42 -22.88
N ASN A 49 3.18 -17.25 -22.50
CA ASN A 49 3.78 -16.27 -23.37
C ASN A 49 5.31 -16.19 -23.23
N ALA A 50 5.96 -17.24 -22.74
CA ALA A 50 7.40 -17.29 -22.49
C ALA A 50 8.27 -16.88 -23.70
N PRO A 51 7.94 -17.23 -24.96
CA PRO A 51 8.69 -16.76 -26.14
C PRO A 51 8.71 -15.24 -26.31
N GLN A 52 7.75 -14.51 -25.72
CA GLN A 52 7.67 -13.04 -25.83
C GLN A 52 8.50 -12.33 -24.75
N ILE A 53 8.92 -13.04 -23.71
CA ILE A 53 9.67 -12.45 -22.58
C ILE A 53 10.99 -11.81 -23.05
N PRO A 54 11.83 -12.43 -23.90
CA PRO A 54 13.05 -11.78 -24.40
C PRO A 54 12.77 -10.52 -25.21
N ALA A 55 11.74 -10.54 -26.06
CA ALA A 55 11.31 -9.38 -26.84
C ALA A 55 10.80 -8.24 -25.94
N MET A 56 10.09 -8.57 -24.87
CA MET A 56 9.64 -7.61 -23.86
C MET A 56 10.82 -6.95 -23.14
N PHE A 57 11.80 -7.71 -22.68
CA PHE A 57 13.00 -7.14 -22.08
C PHE A 57 13.75 -6.24 -23.07
N LYS A 58 13.91 -6.69 -24.33
CA LYS A 58 14.49 -5.85 -25.37
C LYS A 58 13.72 -4.54 -25.54
N LEU A 59 12.39 -4.58 -25.58
CA LEU A 59 11.55 -3.40 -25.67
C LEU A 59 11.80 -2.43 -24.49
N VAL A 60 11.88 -2.95 -23.27
CA VAL A 60 12.14 -2.14 -22.07
C VAL A 60 13.50 -1.47 -22.15
N PHE A 61 14.56 -2.22 -22.47
CA PHE A 61 15.92 -1.68 -22.55
C PHE A 61 16.07 -0.72 -23.74
N ASP A 62 15.54 -1.06 -24.92
CA ASP A 62 15.58 -0.17 -26.07
C ASP A 62 14.81 1.13 -25.80
N SER A 63 13.67 1.06 -25.12
CA SER A 63 12.90 2.24 -24.76
C SER A 63 13.58 3.09 -23.70
N ALA A 64 14.33 2.47 -22.77
CA ALA A 64 15.03 3.18 -21.72
C ALA A 64 16.31 3.89 -22.22
N PHE A 65 17.05 3.25 -23.12
CA PHE A 65 18.40 3.71 -23.51
C PHE A 65 18.49 4.22 -24.95
N ASN A 66 17.71 3.68 -25.88
CA ASN A 66 17.73 4.06 -27.29
C ASN A 66 16.42 4.72 -27.73
N GLY A 67 15.46 4.74 -26.81
CA GLY A 67 14.09 4.99 -27.11
C GLY A 67 13.85 6.30 -27.82
N THR A 68 12.75 6.44 -28.44
CA THR A 68 12.08 7.66 -28.89
C THR A 68 12.69 9.00 -28.40
N ALA A 69 13.72 8.84 -27.62
CA ALA A 69 14.79 9.73 -27.25
C ALA A 69 15.40 10.47 -28.44
N ALA A 70 15.54 9.78 -29.53
CA ALA A 70 16.07 10.34 -30.77
C ALA A 70 15.08 11.29 -31.46
N ALA A 71 13.83 11.28 -31.12
CA ALA A 71 12.80 12.16 -31.70
C ALA A 71 12.75 13.58 -31.07
N GLY A 72 13.85 14.01 -30.45
CA GLY A 72 14.08 15.43 -30.11
C GLY A 72 13.26 15.98 -28.93
N GLY A 73 13.96 16.46 -27.89
CA GLY A 73 13.43 17.39 -26.87
C GLY A 73 12.37 16.87 -25.87
N PHE A 74 11.64 15.83 -26.21
CA PHE A 74 10.54 15.28 -25.43
C PHE A 74 10.97 14.26 -24.35
N MET A 75 12.20 13.78 -24.43
CA MET A 75 12.70 12.68 -23.63
C MET A 75 12.90 13.00 -22.16
N GLY A 76 13.46 14.14 -21.86
CA GLY A 76 13.67 14.55 -20.47
C GLY A 76 12.35 14.68 -19.69
N ALA A 77 11.30 15.13 -20.36
CA ALA A 77 9.97 15.24 -19.80
C ALA A 77 9.33 13.85 -19.55
N SER A 78 9.50 12.91 -20.47
CA SER A 78 8.95 11.53 -20.35
C SER A 78 9.64 10.74 -19.26
N VAL A 79 10.97 10.81 -19.16
CA VAL A 79 11.76 10.15 -18.10
C VAL A 79 11.43 10.77 -16.76
N SER A 80 11.39 12.10 -16.67
CA SER A 80 11.00 12.79 -15.43
C SER A 80 9.59 12.41 -14.97
N LEU A 81 8.64 12.32 -15.91
CA LEU A 81 7.27 11.89 -15.61
C LEU A 81 7.23 10.43 -15.13
N ALA A 82 7.96 9.53 -15.79
CA ALA A 82 8.04 8.13 -15.40
C ALA A 82 8.62 7.97 -13.98
N ILE A 83 9.71 8.69 -13.67
CA ILE A 83 10.31 8.69 -12.34
C ILE A 83 9.33 9.23 -11.29
N LYS A 84 8.73 10.40 -11.55
CA LYS A 84 7.78 11.02 -10.62
C LYS A 84 6.58 10.12 -10.35
N THR A 85 5.99 9.54 -11.41
CA THR A 85 4.83 8.66 -11.28
C THR A 85 5.19 7.34 -10.58
N GLY A 86 6.32 6.74 -10.94
CA GLY A 86 6.81 5.53 -10.29
C GLY A 86 7.10 5.73 -8.81
N MET A 87 7.77 6.82 -8.44
CA MET A 87 8.03 7.17 -7.05
C MET A 87 6.72 7.42 -6.28
N ALA A 88 5.80 8.20 -6.84
CA ALA A 88 4.52 8.49 -6.20
C ALA A 88 3.71 7.20 -5.94
N ARG A 89 3.68 6.29 -6.90
CA ARG A 89 2.98 5.00 -6.75
C ARG A 89 3.66 4.08 -5.74
N SER A 90 4.99 4.02 -5.73
CA SER A 90 5.76 3.24 -4.75
C SER A 90 5.60 3.76 -3.33
N VAL A 91 5.71 5.07 -3.13
CA VAL A 91 5.48 5.72 -1.82
C VAL A 91 4.05 5.44 -1.32
N PHE A 92 3.07 5.49 -2.21
CA PHE A 92 1.67 5.20 -1.88
C PHE A 92 1.46 3.73 -1.50
N SER A 93 1.95 2.79 -2.32
CA SER A 93 1.78 1.35 -2.10
C SER A 93 2.42 0.88 -0.79
N ASN A 94 3.60 1.40 -0.49
CA ASN A 94 4.37 1.03 0.70
C ASN A 94 4.06 1.91 1.93
N GLU A 95 3.09 2.82 1.85
CA GLU A 95 2.76 3.79 2.91
C GLU A 95 4.02 4.52 3.46
N ALA A 96 5.03 4.74 2.59
CA ALA A 96 6.33 5.22 2.99
C ALA A 96 6.24 6.65 3.55
N GLY A 97 6.71 6.81 4.79
CA GLY A 97 6.69 8.09 5.49
C GLY A 97 5.34 8.45 6.14
N TRP A 98 4.30 7.61 6.02
CA TRP A 98 2.98 7.91 6.62
C TRP A 98 2.94 7.67 8.12
N GLY A 99 3.78 6.76 8.63
CA GLY A 99 3.75 6.33 10.03
C GLY A 99 2.62 5.35 10.36
N SER A 100 1.91 4.84 9.36
CA SER A 100 0.78 3.91 9.49
C SER A 100 1.23 2.49 9.80
N ALA A 101 2.30 2.01 9.17
CA ALA A 101 2.82 0.67 9.39
C ALA A 101 3.14 0.38 10.87
N PRO A 102 3.86 1.23 11.62
CA PRO A 102 4.12 1.01 13.04
C PRO A 102 2.85 0.87 13.89
N MET A 103 1.76 1.54 13.53
CA MET A 103 0.49 1.47 14.28
C MET A 103 -0.15 0.08 14.22
N ILE A 104 -0.07 -0.59 13.08
CA ILE A 104 -0.57 -1.97 12.92
C ILE A 104 0.40 -2.96 13.55
N HIS A 105 1.69 -2.80 13.27
CA HIS A 105 2.75 -3.69 13.78
C HIS A 105 2.85 -3.67 15.31
N ALA A 106 2.53 -2.54 15.96
CA ALA A 106 2.50 -2.43 17.43
C ALA A 106 1.49 -3.38 18.10
N SER A 107 0.49 -3.87 17.36
CA SER A 107 -0.49 -4.84 17.88
C SER A 107 -0.01 -6.29 17.86
N ALA A 108 1.12 -6.58 17.23
CA ALA A 108 1.67 -7.92 17.10
C ALA A 108 2.22 -8.44 18.43
N LYS A 109 1.97 -9.72 18.70
CA LYS A 109 2.53 -10.41 19.87
C LYS A 109 3.82 -11.09 19.45
N VAL A 110 4.94 -10.44 19.69
CA VAL A 110 6.29 -10.92 19.37
C VAL A 110 7.19 -10.75 20.57
N ASP A 111 8.22 -11.58 20.67
CA ASP A 111 9.17 -11.53 21.79
C ASP A 111 10.09 -10.32 21.70
N HIS A 112 10.32 -9.79 20.48
CA HIS A 112 11.20 -8.65 20.24
C HIS A 112 10.74 -7.81 19.06
N PRO A 113 10.74 -6.46 19.15
CA PRO A 113 10.28 -5.56 18.08
C PRO A 113 10.98 -5.77 16.73
N ILE A 114 12.27 -6.13 16.72
CA ILE A 114 13.03 -6.41 15.49
C ILE A 114 12.39 -7.53 14.67
N LYS A 115 11.86 -8.58 15.31
CA LYS A 115 11.18 -9.66 14.59
C LYS A 115 9.98 -9.14 13.78
N GLN A 116 9.24 -8.20 14.34
CA GLN A 116 8.12 -7.59 13.64
C GLN A 116 8.58 -6.61 12.56
N GLY A 117 9.66 -5.87 12.79
CA GLY A 117 10.28 -5.01 11.78
C GLY A 117 10.74 -5.79 10.54
N MET A 118 11.28 -7.00 10.73
CA MET A 118 11.65 -7.88 9.62
C MET A 118 10.44 -8.34 8.79
N MET A 119 9.26 -8.50 9.41
CA MET A 119 8.03 -8.80 8.67
C MET A 119 7.63 -7.65 7.74
N GLY A 120 7.83 -6.39 8.16
CA GLY A 120 7.60 -5.23 7.29
C GLY A 120 8.52 -5.22 6.06
N ILE A 121 9.79 -5.64 6.20
CA ILE A 121 10.70 -5.79 5.06
C ILE A 121 10.19 -6.85 4.09
N PHE A 122 9.75 -7.99 4.60
CA PHE A 122 9.19 -9.08 3.80
C PHE A 122 7.91 -8.66 3.06
N GLU A 123 7.03 -7.92 3.73
CA GLU A 123 5.79 -7.38 3.16
C GLU A 123 6.08 -6.48 1.95
N VAL A 124 6.97 -5.49 2.12
CA VAL A 124 7.38 -4.58 1.04
C VAL A 124 8.05 -5.34 -0.12
N PHE A 125 8.86 -6.35 0.20
CA PHE A 125 9.48 -7.20 -0.82
C PHE A 125 8.43 -7.95 -1.65
N VAL A 126 7.46 -8.58 -1.01
CA VAL A 126 6.42 -9.32 -1.73
C VAL A 126 5.55 -8.39 -2.57
N ASP A 127 5.13 -7.25 -2.02
CA ASP A 127 4.33 -6.27 -2.77
C ASP A 127 5.09 -5.75 -4.00
N THR A 128 6.27 -5.20 -3.79
CA THR A 128 6.98 -4.46 -4.83
C THR A 128 7.73 -5.38 -5.79
N PHE A 129 8.50 -6.34 -5.28
CA PHE A 129 9.32 -7.18 -6.16
C PHE A 129 8.57 -8.36 -6.76
N VAL A 130 7.56 -8.89 -6.07
CA VAL A 130 6.82 -10.04 -6.61
C VAL A 130 5.56 -9.57 -7.35
N VAL A 131 4.63 -8.94 -6.65
CA VAL A 131 3.29 -8.61 -7.21
C VAL A 131 3.38 -7.54 -8.30
N CYS A 132 4.08 -6.44 -8.04
CA CYS A 132 4.22 -5.37 -9.03
C CYS A 132 5.02 -5.81 -10.26
N THR A 133 6.08 -6.60 -10.08
CA THR A 133 6.88 -7.11 -11.21
C THR A 133 6.07 -8.06 -12.08
N ILE A 134 5.30 -9.00 -11.50
CA ILE A 134 4.40 -9.87 -12.24
C ILE A 134 3.38 -9.05 -13.03
N THR A 135 2.76 -8.05 -12.40
CA THR A 135 1.80 -7.15 -13.05
C THR A 135 2.41 -6.45 -14.25
N CYS A 136 3.60 -5.87 -14.06
CA CYS A 136 4.33 -5.18 -15.12
C CYS A 136 4.65 -6.10 -16.31
N ILE A 137 5.21 -7.27 -16.03
CA ILE A 137 5.55 -8.26 -17.07
C ILE A 137 4.28 -8.70 -17.81
N VAL A 138 3.19 -9.02 -17.12
CA VAL A 138 1.93 -9.45 -17.75
C VAL A 138 1.39 -8.35 -18.69
N ILE A 139 1.38 -7.10 -18.26
CA ILE A 139 0.94 -5.97 -19.11
C ILE A 139 1.82 -5.82 -20.35
N LEU A 140 3.12 -5.97 -20.20
CA LEU A 140 4.06 -5.80 -21.32
C LEU A 140 4.01 -6.96 -22.32
N ILE A 141 3.99 -8.22 -21.85
CA ILE A 141 3.98 -9.39 -22.75
C ILE A 141 2.65 -9.57 -23.47
N THR A 142 1.54 -9.09 -22.90
CA THR A 142 0.22 -9.11 -23.55
C THR A 142 0.04 -7.98 -24.57
N GLY A 143 0.94 -7.00 -24.60
CA GLY A 143 0.92 -5.89 -25.55
C GLY A 143 -0.14 -4.83 -25.27
N VAL A 144 -0.91 -4.93 -24.16
CA VAL A 144 -1.99 -3.97 -23.87
C VAL A 144 -1.50 -2.62 -23.33
N TRP A 145 -0.21 -2.49 -23.04
CA TRP A 145 0.39 -1.25 -22.52
C TRP A 145 0.20 -0.03 -23.42
N ASN A 146 -0.01 -0.24 -24.75
CA ASN A 146 -0.26 0.81 -25.72
C ASN A 146 -1.74 1.02 -26.06
N SER A 147 -2.66 0.40 -25.32
CA SER A 147 -4.11 0.46 -25.59
C SER A 147 -4.77 1.78 -25.18
N GLY A 148 -4.07 2.66 -24.50
CA GLY A 148 -4.63 3.88 -23.92
C GLY A 148 -5.48 3.66 -22.66
N LEU A 149 -5.55 2.40 -22.18
CA LEU A 149 -6.19 2.08 -20.90
C LEU A 149 -5.25 2.41 -19.74
N ASP A 150 -5.81 2.69 -18.57
CA ASP A 150 -5.07 3.01 -17.36
C ASP A 150 -5.53 2.18 -16.15
N GLY A 151 -4.73 2.19 -15.09
CA GLY A 151 -5.03 1.63 -13.78
C GLY A 151 -5.51 0.18 -13.82
N ALA A 152 -6.57 -0.10 -13.06
CA ALA A 152 -7.14 -1.45 -12.95
C ALA A 152 -7.70 -1.97 -14.28
N THR A 153 -8.20 -1.08 -15.16
CA THR A 153 -8.74 -1.47 -16.45
C THR A 153 -7.66 -2.04 -17.38
N LEU A 154 -6.48 -1.45 -17.36
CA LEU A 154 -5.31 -1.94 -18.09
C LEU A 154 -4.92 -3.35 -17.62
N THR A 155 -4.83 -3.55 -16.31
CA THR A 155 -4.48 -4.87 -15.75
C THR A 155 -5.56 -5.91 -16.04
N LEU A 156 -6.85 -5.55 -15.94
CA LEU A 156 -7.96 -6.44 -16.31
C LEU A 156 -7.88 -6.88 -17.78
N SER A 157 -7.58 -5.94 -18.68
CA SER A 157 -7.40 -6.22 -20.10
C SER A 157 -6.19 -7.12 -20.35
N ALA A 158 -5.10 -6.93 -19.62
CA ALA A 158 -3.90 -7.78 -19.71
C ALA A 158 -4.19 -9.23 -19.32
N PHE A 159 -4.89 -9.45 -18.22
CA PHE A 159 -5.27 -10.80 -17.78
C PHE A 159 -6.32 -11.43 -18.71
N GLU A 160 -7.25 -10.65 -19.25
CA GLU A 160 -8.21 -11.13 -20.24
C GLU A 160 -7.51 -11.56 -21.52
N THR A 161 -6.55 -10.78 -22.02
CA THR A 161 -5.73 -11.14 -23.17
C THR A 161 -4.89 -12.40 -22.90
N GLY A 162 -4.35 -12.55 -21.69
CA GLY A 162 -3.48 -13.66 -21.32
C GLY A 162 -4.18 -15.00 -21.13
N ILE A 163 -5.33 -15.02 -20.46
CA ILE A 163 -6.08 -16.26 -20.09
C ILE A 163 -7.56 -16.25 -20.51
N GLY A 164 -7.99 -15.25 -21.28
CA GLY A 164 -9.38 -15.11 -21.70
C GLY A 164 -10.29 -14.57 -20.59
N SER A 165 -11.60 -14.69 -20.78
CA SER A 165 -12.62 -14.14 -19.86
C SER A 165 -12.47 -14.62 -18.42
N ILE A 166 -11.92 -15.81 -18.20
CA ILE A 166 -11.64 -16.33 -16.85
C ILE A 166 -10.61 -15.44 -16.13
N GLY A 167 -9.56 -15.01 -16.84
CA GLY A 167 -8.55 -14.10 -16.28
C GLY A 167 -9.14 -12.78 -15.82
N ARG A 168 -10.04 -12.22 -16.60
CA ARG A 168 -10.77 -11.01 -16.24
C ARG A 168 -11.62 -11.20 -14.99
N ILE A 169 -12.33 -12.33 -14.86
CA ILE A 169 -13.16 -12.62 -13.68
C ILE A 169 -12.28 -12.81 -12.45
N ILE A 170 -11.21 -13.60 -12.55
CA ILE A 170 -10.28 -13.83 -11.43
C ILE A 170 -9.71 -12.51 -10.95
N LEU A 171 -9.23 -11.66 -11.86
CA LEU A 171 -8.65 -10.38 -11.50
C LEU A 171 -9.69 -9.41 -10.95
N ALA A 172 -10.91 -9.36 -11.52
CA ALA A 172 -11.98 -8.50 -11.02
C ALA A 172 -12.36 -8.85 -9.57
N LEU A 173 -12.48 -10.15 -9.26
CA LEU A 173 -12.69 -10.62 -7.89
C LEU A 173 -11.50 -10.30 -6.99
N GLY A 174 -10.28 -10.49 -7.49
CA GLY A 174 -9.05 -10.13 -6.79
C GLY A 174 -9.02 -8.65 -6.43
N VAL A 175 -9.22 -7.76 -7.39
CA VAL A 175 -9.26 -6.29 -7.16
C VAL A 175 -10.35 -5.90 -6.16
N PHE A 176 -11.52 -6.51 -6.24
CA PHE A 176 -12.61 -6.28 -5.28
C PHE A 176 -12.18 -6.67 -3.86
N LEU A 177 -11.59 -7.85 -3.68
CA LEU A 177 -11.11 -8.34 -2.38
C LEU A 177 -9.91 -7.54 -1.86
N PHE A 178 -8.95 -7.19 -2.72
CA PHE A 178 -7.83 -6.31 -2.35
C PHE A 178 -8.33 -4.95 -1.88
N GLY A 179 -9.25 -4.33 -2.61
CA GLY A 179 -9.86 -3.07 -2.21
C GLY A 179 -10.56 -3.18 -0.85
N LEU A 180 -11.31 -4.26 -0.63
CA LEU A 180 -12.04 -4.50 0.62
C LEU A 180 -11.10 -4.70 1.82
N THR A 181 -10.04 -5.50 1.65
CA THR A 181 -9.04 -5.72 2.70
C THR A 181 -8.26 -4.46 3.00
N THR A 182 -7.84 -3.70 1.97
CA THR A 182 -7.15 -2.42 2.13
C THR A 182 -8.02 -1.41 2.86
N SER A 183 -9.27 -1.21 2.43
CA SER A 183 -10.18 -0.26 3.11
C SER A 183 -10.43 -0.65 4.56
N SER A 184 -10.58 -1.93 4.86
CA SER A 184 -10.75 -2.38 6.24
C SER A 184 -9.47 -2.26 7.07
N GLY A 185 -8.29 -2.43 6.45
CA GLY A 185 -6.99 -2.17 7.07
C GLY A 185 -6.82 -0.71 7.46
N VAL A 186 -7.10 0.22 6.54
CA VAL A 186 -7.08 1.68 6.81
C VAL A 186 -8.11 2.04 7.89
N TYR A 187 -9.30 1.43 7.88
CA TYR A 187 -10.25 1.59 8.98
C TYR A 187 -9.62 1.23 10.33
N ALA A 188 -8.93 0.10 10.40
CA ALA A 188 -8.27 -0.36 11.62
C ALA A 188 -7.16 0.60 12.09
N GLN A 189 -6.33 1.10 11.17
CA GLN A 189 -5.29 2.09 11.46
C GLN A 189 -5.87 3.36 12.06
N ILE A 190 -6.89 3.95 11.41
CA ILE A 190 -7.53 5.18 11.90
C ILE A 190 -8.27 4.92 13.22
N GLU A 191 -8.89 3.75 13.42
CA GLU A 191 -9.53 3.41 14.69
C GLU A 191 -8.52 3.43 15.85
N VAL A 192 -7.28 2.94 15.64
CA VAL A 192 -6.20 3.01 16.66
C VAL A 192 -5.87 4.46 16.98
N VAL A 193 -5.72 5.32 15.97
CA VAL A 193 -5.46 6.76 16.17
C VAL A 193 -6.59 7.44 16.94
N VAL A 194 -7.84 7.19 16.54
CA VAL A 194 -9.03 7.75 17.22
C VAL A 194 -9.08 7.29 18.68
N ARG A 195 -8.78 6.02 18.97
CA ARG A 195 -8.72 5.48 20.34
C ARG A 195 -7.65 6.17 21.16
N TYR A 196 -6.49 6.46 20.59
CA TYR A 196 -5.41 7.17 21.24
C TYR A 196 -5.79 8.64 21.54
N LEU A 197 -6.31 9.36 20.56
CA LEU A 197 -6.70 10.78 20.71
C LEU A 197 -7.82 10.98 21.71
N VAL A 198 -8.81 10.10 21.74
CA VAL A 198 -9.95 10.19 22.66
C VAL A 198 -9.57 9.73 24.07
N GLY A 199 -8.55 8.92 24.24
CA GLY A 199 -8.06 8.44 25.54
C GLY A 199 -9.17 7.79 26.39
N ASN A 200 -9.31 8.23 27.63
CA ASN A 200 -10.30 7.72 28.58
C ASN A 200 -11.58 8.59 28.68
N SER A 201 -11.87 9.40 27.66
CA SER A 201 -13.06 10.24 27.64
C SER A 201 -14.35 9.42 27.74
N LYS A 202 -15.34 9.95 28.47
CA LYS A 202 -16.71 9.39 28.55
C LYS A 202 -17.39 9.27 27.19
N MET A 203 -16.93 10.05 26.19
CA MET A 203 -17.47 10.03 24.83
C MET A 203 -16.81 8.99 23.91
N LYS A 204 -15.77 8.28 24.37
CA LYS A 204 -15.01 7.33 23.56
C LYS A 204 -15.89 6.38 22.73
N ASN A 205 -16.84 5.72 23.37
CA ASN A 205 -17.71 4.77 22.70
C ASN A 205 -18.63 5.42 21.65
N LYS A 206 -19.10 6.66 21.92
CA LYS A 206 -19.93 7.41 20.97
C LYS A 206 -19.12 7.81 19.73
N ILE A 207 -17.89 8.31 19.92
CA ILE A 207 -16.99 8.73 18.85
C ILE A 207 -16.60 7.53 17.98
N LEU A 208 -16.21 6.41 18.59
CA LEU A 208 -15.88 5.19 17.86
C LEU A 208 -17.06 4.63 17.10
N LYS A 209 -18.28 4.68 17.68
CA LYS A 209 -19.49 4.28 16.98
C LYS A 209 -19.79 5.20 15.81
N PHE A 210 -19.68 6.51 15.99
CA PHE A 210 -19.83 7.49 14.91
C PHE A 210 -18.83 7.23 13.78
N TYR A 211 -17.53 7.11 14.10
CA TYR A 211 -16.48 6.79 13.14
C TYR A 211 -16.79 5.51 12.35
N LYS A 212 -17.16 4.43 13.04
CA LYS A 212 -17.51 3.15 12.41
C LYS A 212 -18.64 3.28 11.38
N TRP A 213 -19.68 4.05 11.69
CA TRP A 213 -20.81 4.19 10.79
C TRP A 213 -20.57 5.18 9.65
N THR A 214 -19.70 6.17 9.84
CA THR A 214 -19.40 7.17 8.81
C THR A 214 -18.28 6.74 7.86
N TYR A 215 -17.39 5.85 8.29
CA TYR A 215 -16.19 5.47 7.53
C TYR A 215 -16.48 4.95 6.11
N PRO A 216 -17.45 4.07 5.84
CA PRO A 216 -17.73 3.60 4.48
C PRO A 216 -18.43 4.61 3.57
N ILE A 217 -19.00 5.69 4.12
CA ILE A 217 -19.78 6.66 3.34
C ILE A 217 -18.93 7.38 2.28
N PRO A 218 -17.72 7.88 2.58
CA PRO A 218 -16.87 8.51 1.57
C PRO A 218 -16.56 7.61 0.38
N SER A 219 -16.35 6.31 0.58
CA SER A 219 -16.07 5.38 -0.52
C SER A 219 -17.26 5.27 -1.47
N LEU A 220 -18.48 5.21 -0.96
CA LEU A 220 -19.68 5.27 -1.77
C LEU A 220 -19.83 6.63 -2.47
N GLY A 221 -19.54 7.71 -1.75
CA GLY A 221 -19.55 9.08 -2.32
C GLY A 221 -18.61 9.19 -3.51
N MET A 222 -17.40 8.64 -3.43
CA MET A 222 -16.45 8.65 -4.54
C MET A 222 -16.94 7.85 -5.75
N VAL A 223 -17.62 6.71 -5.54
CA VAL A 223 -18.24 5.94 -6.63
C VAL A 223 -19.37 6.75 -7.28
N VAL A 224 -20.20 7.41 -6.49
CA VAL A 224 -21.28 8.28 -7.00
C VAL A 224 -20.69 9.43 -7.83
N ILE A 225 -19.68 10.11 -7.33
CA ILE A 225 -18.98 11.20 -8.03
C ILE A 225 -18.38 10.69 -9.35
N ALA A 226 -17.68 9.55 -9.33
CA ALA A 226 -17.10 8.98 -10.55
C ALA A 226 -18.15 8.61 -11.61
N VAL A 227 -19.31 8.08 -11.18
CA VAL A 227 -20.38 7.66 -12.09
C VAL A 227 -21.17 8.84 -12.66
N TYR A 228 -21.54 9.81 -11.82
CA TYR A 228 -22.42 10.90 -12.24
C TYR A 228 -21.67 12.12 -12.79
N LEU A 229 -20.48 12.41 -12.30
CA LEU A 229 -19.68 13.55 -12.76
C LEU A 229 -18.65 13.15 -13.82
N GLY A 230 -18.49 11.85 -14.10
CA GLY A 230 -17.59 11.36 -15.14
C GLY A 230 -16.11 11.66 -14.89
N TYR A 231 -15.71 11.86 -13.63
CA TYR A 231 -14.31 12.14 -13.32
C TYR A 231 -13.43 10.92 -13.66
N PRO A 232 -12.36 11.11 -14.46
CA PRO A 232 -11.42 10.05 -14.76
C PRO A 232 -10.66 9.61 -13.50
N GLY A 233 -10.27 8.32 -13.44
CA GLY A 233 -9.52 7.76 -12.32
C GLY A 233 -8.24 8.54 -11.98
N ALA A 234 -7.59 9.12 -12.99
CA ALA A 234 -6.41 9.98 -12.80
C ALA A 234 -6.67 11.19 -11.88
N THR A 235 -7.85 11.79 -11.94
CA THR A 235 -8.21 12.93 -11.07
C THR A 235 -8.34 12.51 -9.61
N LEU A 236 -8.86 11.30 -9.37
CA LEU A 236 -8.96 10.74 -8.02
C LEU A 236 -7.57 10.48 -7.42
N TRP A 237 -6.63 10.03 -8.25
CA TRP A 237 -5.24 9.84 -7.83
C TRP A 237 -4.56 11.16 -7.45
N LEU A 238 -4.76 12.23 -8.21
CA LEU A 238 -4.21 13.56 -7.87
C LEU A 238 -4.72 14.05 -6.50
N PHE A 239 -6.00 13.83 -6.21
CA PHE A 239 -6.57 14.20 -4.92
C PHE A 239 -5.99 13.35 -3.78
N SER A 240 -5.82 12.05 -4.01
CA SER A 240 -5.18 11.14 -3.07
C SER A 240 -3.73 11.54 -2.79
N ASP A 241 -2.94 11.80 -3.83
CA ASP A 241 -1.54 12.23 -3.70
C ASP A 241 -1.40 13.54 -2.92
N ALA A 242 -2.27 14.51 -3.19
CA ALA A 242 -2.27 15.79 -2.47
C ALA A 242 -2.62 15.60 -0.98
N SER A 243 -3.57 14.73 -0.67
CA SER A 243 -3.97 14.47 0.73
C SER A 243 -2.90 13.74 1.53
N THR A 244 -2.12 12.86 0.88
CA THR A 244 -1.05 12.09 1.53
C THR A 244 0.24 12.89 1.73
N ALA A 245 0.44 13.96 0.98
CA ALA A 245 1.61 14.82 1.14
C ALA A 245 1.71 15.45 2.55
N LEU A 246 0.58 15.81 3.16
CA LEU A 246 0.56 16.47 4.48
C LEU A 246 1.12 15.59 5.60
N PRO A 247 0.66 14.33 5.82
CA PRO A 247 1.22 13.47 6.85
C PRO A 247 2.70 13.12 6.60
N ILE A 248 3.10 12.94 5.34
CA ILE A 248 4.50 12.68 4.98
C ILE A 248 5.38 13.86 5.38
N LEU A 249 4.99 15.08 5.01
CA LEU A 249 5.74 16.30 5.38
C LEU A 249 5.83 16.47 6.89
N ALA A 250 4.74 16.24 7.61
CA ALA A 250 4.71 16.34 9.07
C ALA A 250 5.69 15.34 9.72
N ASN A 251 5.72 14.09 9.23
CA ASN A 251 6.65 13.07 9.73
C ASN A 251 8.10 13.39 9.39
N LEU A 252 8.38 13.82 8.15
CA LEU A 252 9.74 14.23 7.75
C LEU A 252 10.26 15.41 8.59
N ILE A 253 9.42 16.41 8.85
CA ILE A 253 9.79 17.55 9.70
C ILE A 253 10.07 17.06 11.13
N LYS A 254 9.22 16.20 11.68
CA LYS A 254 9.41 15.60 13.00
C LYS A 254 10.73 14.85 13.10
N ASP A 255 11.01 13.97 12.14
CA ASP A 255 12.24 13.20 12.10
C ASP A 255 13.47 14.08 11.94
N TYR A 256 13.38 15.12 11.08
CA TYR A 256 14.45 16.10 10.92
C TYR A 256 14.70 16.85 12.23
N MET A 257 13.65 17.37 12.86
CA MET A 257 13.79 18.10 14.13
C MET A 257 14.30 17.20 15.26
N ALA A 258 13.87 15.93 15.31
CA ALA A 258 14.37 14.97 16.28
C ALA A 258 15.88 14.75 16.12
N ARG A 259 16.34 14.54 14.88
CA ARG A 259 17.78 14.40 14.58
C ARG A 259 18.57 15.65 14.95
N TYR A 260 18.05 16.84 14.68
CA TYR A 260 18.73 18.10 15.01
C TYR A 260 18.80 18.38 16.52
N LYS A 261 17.81 17.96 17.27
CA LYS A 261 17.75 18.16 18.72
C LYS A 261 18.80 17.32 19.47
N HIS A 262 19.26 16.24 18.83
CA HIS A 262 20.19 15.27 19.41
C HIS A 262 21.62 15.32 18.87
N VAL A 263 21.94 16.22 17.93
CA VAL A 263 23.29 16.35 17.31
C VAL A 263 24.42 16.60 18.31
N GLY A 264 24.16 16.87 19.59
CA GLY A 264 25.17 17.02 20.65
C GLY A 264 25.23 15.88 21.67
N THR A 265 24.33 14.90 21.62
CA THR A 265 24.17 13.91 22.72
C THR A 265 24.00 12.47 22.27
N VAL A 266 24.07 12.18 20.96
CA VAL A 266 23.82 10.83 20.44
C VAL A 266 25.11 10.07 20.29
N ASP A 267 25.17 8.90 20.93
CA ASP A 267 26.17 7.90 20.64
C ASP A 267 26.00 7.40 19.19
N PRO A 268 27.01 7.54 18.30
CA PRO A 268 26.87 7.16 16.91
C PRO A 268 26.62 5.66 16.68
N GLU A 269 26.74 4.82 17.71
CA GLU A 269 26.51 3.38 17.63
C GLU A 269 25.03 2.96 17.80
N PHE A 270 24.12 3.87 18.24
CA PHE A 270 22.71 3.53 18.47
C PHE A 270 21.74 4.43 17.72
N PRO A 271 20.76 3.86 16.99
CA PRO A 271 19.71 4.64 16.33
C PRO A 271 18.75 5.29 17.35
N ILE A 272 18.45 6.55 17.12
CA ILE A 272 17.66 7.49 17.94
C ILE A 272 16.29 6.94 18.47
N PHE A 273 15.80 5.84 17.94
CA PHE A 273 14.49 5.29 18.27
C PHE A 273 14.42 4.51 19.60
N TYR A 274 15.56 4.27 20.27
CA TYR A 274 15.65 3.39 21.44
C TYR A 274 16.14 4.08 22.70
N GLU A 275 16.36 5.40 22.70
CA GLU A 275 17.14 6.10 23.70
C GLU A 275 16.59 6.16 25.12
N LYS A 276 15.30 5.94 25.35
CA LYS A 276 14.76 6.07 26.72
C LYS A 276 14.54 4.75 27.46
N GLU A 277 14.10 3.73 26.75
CA GLU A 277 13.80 2.45 27.38
C GLU A 277 15.05 1.55 27.49
N GLU A 278 15.93 1.57 26.48
CA GLU A 278 17.18 0.81 26.56
C GLU A 278 18.20 1.43 27.52
N ASP A 279 18.25 2.75 27.68
CA ASP A 279 19.10 3.38 28.67
C ASP A 279 18.72 2.99 30.11
N GLU A 280 17.42 2.83 30.39
CA GLU A 280 16.97 2.36 31.72
C GLU A 280 17.20 0.85 31.90
N GLU A 281 16.98 0.02 30.83
CA GLU A 281 17.29 -1.41 30.91
C GLU A 281 18.80 -1.69 30.92
N VAL A 282 19.60 -0.95 30.17
CA VAL A 282 21.05 -1.09 30.15
C VAL A 282 21.65 -0.61 31.48
N LYS A 283 21.13 0.48 32.06
CA LYS A 283 21.52 0.93 33.40
C LYS A 283 21.11 -0.07 34.46
N ALA A 284 19.90 -0.61 34.42
CA ALA A 284 19.43 -1.64 35.33
C ALA A 284 20.27 -2.93 35.21
N ARG A 285 20.67 -3.33 34.01
CA ARG A 285 21.57 -4.49 33.79
C ARG A 285 22.99 -4.21 34.25
N ALA A 286 23.51 -2.98 34.06
CA ALA A 286 24.82 -2.58 34.54
C ALA A 286 24.87 -2.51 36.07
N GLU A 287 23.82 -2.00 36.72
CA GLU A 287 23.68 -2.01 38.18
C GLU A 287 23.56 -3.42 38.74
N TRP A 288 22.88 -4.33 38.01
CA TRP A 288 22.80 -5.75 38.40
C TRP A 288 24.14 -6.47 38.31
N ALA A 289 24.93 -6.19 37.25
CA ALA A 289 26.23 -6.78 37.04
C ALA A 289 27.32 -6.25 38.01
N THR A 290 27.10 -5.10 38.64
CA THR A 290 28.01 -4.52 39.65
C THR A 290 27.61 -4.84 41.07
N ALA A 291 26.45 -5.51 41.27
CA ALA A 291 25.92 -5.91 42.57
C ALA A 291 26.27 -7.37 43.00
N GLU A 292 26.94 -8.14 42.08
CA GLU A 292 27.63 -9.41 42.35
C GLU A 292 29.14 -9.25 42.55
#